data_feb1a46f30feadceb30fe4ba94a8a79f
#
_entry.id   feb1a46f30feadceb30fe4ba94a8a79f
#
_cell.length_a   1.000
_cell.length_b   1.000
_cell.length_c   1.000
_cell.angle_alpha   90.00
_cell.angle_beta   90.00
_cell.angle_gamma   90.00
#
_symmetry.space_group_name_H-M   'P 1'
#
loop_
_entity.id
_entity.type
_entity.pdbx_description
1 polymer ?
#
loop_
_entity_poly.entity_id
_entity_poly.type
_entity_poly.pdbx_seq_one_letter_code
_entity_poly.pdbx_strand_id
1 'polypeptide(L)'
;MTKRALISVSDKAGIVEFAQELKKLGWEIISTGGTKVALDNAGVDTIAIDDVTGFPEMMDGRVKTLHPNIHGGLLARRDLDSHLEAAKENQIELIDLVVVNLYPFKETILKQDVTYADAVENIDIGGPSMLRSAAKNHASVTVVVDPVDYDVVLNELV
;
A
#
# COMPACT_ATOMS: atom_id res chain seq x y z
N MET A 1 -15.57 -7.44 -10.81
CA MET A 1 -14.72 -7.62 -9.62
C MET A 1 -14.46 -6.28 -8.95
N THR A 2 -14.52 -6.25 -7.65
CA THR A 2 -14.22 -5.04 -6.89
C THR A 2 -12.73 -4.69 -7.00
N LYS A 3 -12.44 -3.43 -7.30
CA LYS A 3 -11.06 -2.95 -7.34
C LYS A 3 -10.52 -2.69 -5.93
N ARG A 4 -9.23 -2.91 -5.74
CA ARG A 4 -8.57 -2.76 -4.45
C ARG A 4 -7.40 -1.80 -4.51
N ALA A 5 -7.32 -0.93 -3.52
CA ALA A 5 -6.19 -0.05 -3.28
C ALA A 5 -5.50 -0.44 -1.96
N LEU A 6 -4.18 -0.50 -1.97
CA LEU A 6 -3.37 -0.61 -0.75
C LEU A 6 -2.77 0.75 -0.46
N ILE A 7 -3.11 1.32 0.68
CA ILE A 7 -2.67 2.66 1.11
C ILE A 7 -1.87 2.55 2.39
N SER A 8 -0.61 2.95 2.31
CA SER A 8 0.30 3.01 3.46
C SER A 8 1.25 4.19 3.28
N VAL A 9 0.96 5.30 3.95
CA VAL A 9 1.66 6.56 3.74
C VAL A 9 2.22 7.11 5.04
N SER A 10 3.47 7.60 5.01
CA SER A 10 4.06 8.35 6.11
C SER A 10 3.62 9.82 6.06
N ASP A 11 3.61 10.42 4.88
CA ASP A 11 2.99 11.74 4.64
C ASP A 11 1.49 11.54 4.37
N LYS A 12 0.66 12.01 5.31
CA LYS A 12 -0.79 11.82 5.28
C LYS A 12 -1.54 12.98 4.61
N ALA A 13 -0.82 13.94 4.00
CA ALA A 13 -1.43 15.05 3.29
C ALA A 13 -2.34 14.55 2.16
N GLY A 14 -3.60 14.95 2.17
CA GLY A 14 -4.59 14.64 1.12
C GLY A 14 -5.06 13.18 1.07
N ILE A 15 -4.59 12.30 1.94
CA ILE A 15 -4.91 10.88 1.85
C ILE A 15 -6.36 10.56 2.20
N VAL A 16 -6.94 11.30 3.14
CA VAL A 16 -8.34 11.08 3.55
C VAL A 16 -9.28 11.39 2.39
N GLU A 17 -9.12 12.54 1.75
CA GLU A 17 -9.93 12.97 0.61
C GLU A 17 -9.76 12.00 -0.58
N PHE A 18 -8.52 11.59 -0.85
CA PHE A 18 -8.23 10.61 -1.90
C PHE A 18 -8.96 9.28 -1.64
N ALA A 19 -8.86 8.77 -0.42
CA ALA A 19 -9.52 7.53 -0.02
C ALA A 19 -11.05 7.63 -0.08
N GLN A 20 -11.61 8.77 0.33
CA GLN A 20 -13.05 9.01 0.24
C GLN A 20 -13.54 8.95 -1.21
N GLU A 21 -12.81 9.55 -2.14
CA GLU A 21 -13.16 9.48 -3.56
C GLU A 21 -13.05 8.05 -4.13
N LEU A 22 -12.03 7.29 -3.73
CA LEU A 22 -11.93 5.87 -4.10
C LEU A 22 -13.13 5.07 -3.59
N LYS A 23 -13.58 5.32 -2.37
CA LYS A 23 -14.77 4.65 -1.81
C LYS A 23 -16.04 4.99 -2.60
N LYS A 24 -16.21 6.25 -3.03
CA LYS A 24 -17.33 6.65 -3.90
C LYS A 24 -17.30 5.93 -5.24
N LEU A 25 -16.12 5.61 -5.76
CA LEU A 25 -15.95 4.82 -6.98
C LEU A 25 -16.12 3.31 -6.76
N GLY A 26 -16.42 2.88 -5.53
CA GLY A 26 -16.66 1.48 -5.20
C GLY A 26 -15.41 0.66 -4.90
N TRP A 27 -14.27 1.30 -4.66
CA TRP A 27 -13.03 0.61 -4.32
C TRP A 27 -13.02 0.11 -2.88
N GLU A 28 -12.42 -1.04 -2.66
CA GLU A 28 -11.98 -1.49 -1.33
C GLU A 28 -10.59 -0.91 -1.02
N ILE A 29 -10.38 -0.57 0.24
CA ILE A 29 -9.10 -0.01 0.70
C ILE A 29 -8.50 -0.92 1.75
N ILE A 30 -7.27 -1.38 1.50
CA ILE A 30 -6.43 -2.09 2.46
C ILE A 30 -5.46 -1.08 3.06
N SER A 31 -5.32 -1.07 4.37
CA SER A 31 -4.40 -0.13 5.03
C SER A 31 -3.74 -0.73 6.26
N THR A 32 -2.70 -0.07 6.72
CA THR A 32 -1.88 -0.51 7.85
C THR A 32 -1.53 0.65 8.77
N GLY A 33 -1.22 0.33 10.03
CA GLY A 33 -0.61 1.26 10.98
C GLY A 33 -1.36 2.58 11.16
N GLY A 34 -0.60 3.66 11.21
CA GLY A 34 -1.14 5.01 11.39
C GLY A 34 -2.03 5.49 10.24
N THR A 35 -1.80 5.02 9.03
CA THR A 35 -2.66 5.32 7.88
C THR A 35 -4.06 4.76 8.09
N LYS A 36 -4.14 3.50 8.52
CA LYS A 36 -5.44 2.87 8.83
C LYS A 36 -6.18 3.66 9.92
N VAL A 37 -5.49 4.01 11.00
CA VAL A 37 -6.08 4.81 12.08
C VAL A 37 -6.62 6.14 11.56
N ALA A 38 -5.85 6.85 10.74
CA ALA A 38 -6.27 8.13 10.18
C ALA A 38 -7.50 8.00 9.28
N LEU A 39 -7.55 6.98 8.44
CA LEU A 39 -8.68 6.73 7.54
C LEU A 39 -9.93 6.30 8.32
N ASP A 40 -9.81 5.37 9.25
CA ASP A 40 -10.92 4.90 10.07
C ASP A 40 -11.52 6.04 10.92
N ASN A 41 -10.68 6.89 11.52
CA ASN A 41 -11.12 8.07 12.28
C ASN A 41 -11.84 9.11 11.41
N ALA A 42 -11.54 9.14 10.14
CA ALA A 42 -12.23 10.01 9.17
C ALA A 42 -13.51 9.38 8.58
N GLY A 43 -13.90 8.21 9.06
CA GLY A 43 -15.08 7.49 8.57
C GLY A 43 -14.88 6.75 7.25
N VAL A 44 -13.62 6.55 6.83
CA VAL A 44 -13.28 5.75 5.66
C VAL A 44 -13.07 4.31 6.09
N ASP A 45 -13.95 3.43 5.65
CA ASP A 45 -13.90 2.01 6.00
C ASP A 45 -12.75 1.31 5.27
N THR A 46 -11.88 0.66 6.04
CA THR A 46 -10.67 0.00 5.52
C THR A 46 -10.56 -1.45 6.01
N ILE A 47 -9.87 -2.25 5.20
CA ILE A 47 -9.51 -3.64 5.52
C ILE A 47 -8.11 -3.63 6.14
N ALA A 48 -7.94 -4.28 7.28
CA ALA A 48 -6.64 -4.40 7.92
C ALA A 48 -5.72 -5.32 7.10
N ILE A 49 -4.43 -5.00 7.06
CA ILE A 49 -3.45 -5.80 6.31
C ILE A 49 -3.36 -7.24 6.80
N ASP A 50 -3.46 -7.47 8.09
CA ASP A 50 -3.44 -8.81 8.70
C ASP A 50 -4.69 -9.63 8.37
N ASP A 51 -5.81 -9.01 8.08
CA ASP A 51 -6.99 -9.71 7.54
C ASP A 51 -6.74 -10.22 6.11
N VAL A 52 -5.93 -9.52 5.33
CA VAL A 52 -5.55 -9.95 3.97
C VAL A 52 -4.50 -11.05 4.00
N THR A 53 -3.49 -10.92 4.85
CA THR A 53 -2.40 -11.89 4.95
C THR A 53 -2.78 -13.13 5.75
N GLY A 54 -3.73 -13.01 6.68
CA GLY A 54 -4.02 -14.05 7.65
C GLY A 54 -2.85 -14.29 8.62
N PHE A 55 -1.93 -13.35 8.72
CA PHE A 55 -0.72 -13.44 9.52
C PHE A 55 -0.53 -12.18 10.36
N PRO A 56 -0.25 -12.30 11.65
CA PRO A 56 -0.09 -11.12 12.51
C PRO A 56 1.17 -10.32 12.14
N GLU A 57 1.06 -9.01 12.27
CA GLU A 57 2.23 -8.14 12.25
C GLU A 57 3.17 -8.54 13.38
N MET A 58 4.46 -8.64 13.11
CA MET A 58 5.43 -9.05 14.08
C MET A 58 6.74 -8.27 13.97
N MET A 59 7.61 -8.44 14.96
CA MET A 59 8.91 -7.77 15.03
C MET A 59 8.78 -6.25 14.95
N ASP A 60 7.85 -5.69 15.74
CA ASP A 60 7.56 -4.25 15.81
C ASP A 60 7.21 -3.63 14.44
N GLY A 61 6.45 -4.36 13.63
CA GLY A 61 6.01 -3.91 12.31
C GLY A 61 7.03 -4.07 11.20
N ARG A 62 8.18 -4.68 11.46
CA ARG A 62 9.19 -4.95 10.43
C ARG A 62 8.69 -5.95 9.40
N VAL A 63 7.80 -6.84 9.79
CA VAL A 63 7.18 -7.85 8.91
C VAL A 63 5.66 -7.71 8.98
N LYS A 64 5.05 -7.22 7.91
CA LYS A 64 3.59 -7.12 7.77
C LYS A 64 3.12 -7.21 6.32
N THR A 65 3.79 -6.56 5.38
CA THR A 65 3.41 -6.56 3.96
C THR A 65 4.25 -7.52 3.12
N LEU A 66 5.34 -8.05 3.66
CA LEU A 66 6.18 -9.06 3.00
C LEU A 66 5.50 -10.44 3.08
N HIS A 67 4.46 -10.60 2.28
CA HIS A 67 3.61 -11.79 2.30
C HIS A 67 3.11 -12.11 0.88
N PRO A 68 2.99 -13.39 0.52
CA PRO A 68 2.50 -13.78 -0.80
C PRO A 68 1.13 -13.20 -1.16
N ASN A 69 0.23 -13.04 -0.20
CA ASN A 69 -1.11 -12.48 -0.46
C ASN A 69 -1.05 -11.01 -0.89
N ILE A 70 -0.02 -10.27 -0.48
CA ILE A 70 0.20 -8.90 -0.92
C ILE A 70 0.96 -8.87 -2.24
N HIS A 71 2.14 -9.47 -2.29
CA HIS A 71 2.99 -9.42 -3.48
C HIS A 71 2.43 -10.24 -4.65
N GLY A 72 1.72 -11.32 -4.37
CA GLY A 72 0.97 -12.07 -5.38
C GLY A 72 -0.14 -11.23 -5.99
N GLY A 73 -0.86 -10.46 -5.17
CA GLY A 73 -1.89 -9.52 -5.63
C GLY A 73 -1.36 -8.40 -6.52
N LEU A 74 -0.09 -8.00 -6.31
CA LEU A 74 0.59 -6.98 -7.09
C LEU A 74 1.25 -7.54 -8.36
N LEU A 75 1.86 -8.73 -8.27
CA LEU A 75 2.71 -9.30 -9.30
C LEU A 75 1.98 -10.21 -10.30
N ALA A 76 0.77 -10.64 -10.00
CA ALA A 76 0.00 -11.50 -10.90
C ALA A 76 -0.24 -10.77 -12.23
N ARG A 77 0.31 -11.31 -13.31
CA ARG A 77 0.05 -10.80 -14.67
C ARG A 77 -1.37 -11.19 -15.08
N ARG A 78 -2.17 -10.20 -15.44
CA ARG A 78 -3.60 -10.39 -15.73
C ARG A 78 -3.88 -10.83 -17.15
N ASP A 79 -2.85 -10.82 -17.99
CA ASP A 79 -2.84 -11.36 -19.35
C ASP A 79 -2.43 -12.85 -19.41
N LEU A 80 -2.08 -13.46 -18.27
CA LEU A 80 -1.68 -14.87 -18.19
C LEU A 80 -2.68 -15.66 -17.34
N ASP A 81 -3.40 -16.57 -17.96
CA ASP A 81 -4.37 -17.44 -17.27
C ASP A 81 -3.71 -18.21 -16.12
N SER A 82 -2.49 -18.70 -16.32
CA SER A 82 -1.76 -19.44 -15.29
C SER A 82 -1.50 -18.62 -14.00
N HIS A 83 -1.29 -17.30 -14.14
CA HIS A 83 -1.15 -16.42 -12.98
C HIS A 83 -2.49 -16.20 -12.27
N LEU A 84 -3.55 -16.04 -13.03
CA LEU A 84 -4.89 -15.86 -12.46
C LEU A 84 -5.39 -17.14 -11.78
N GLU A 85 -5.10 -18.30 -12.34
CA GLU A 85 -5.40 -19.60 -11.72
C GLU A 85 -4.60 -19.79 -10.43
N ALA A 86 -3.28 -19.51 -10.44
CA ALA A 86 -2.45 -19.60 -9.25
C ALA A 86 -2.94 -18.66 -8.14
N ALA A 87 -3.32 -17.43 -8.48
CA ALA A 87 -3.89 -16.49 -7.51
C ALA A 87 -5.18 -17.04 -6.89
N LYS A 88 -6.08 -17.59 -7.72
CA LYS A 88 -7.34 -18.18 -7.27
C LYS A 88 -7.12 -19.40 -6.38
N GLU A 89 -6.25 -20.31 -6.79
CA GLU A 89 -5.91 -21.51 -6.01
C GLU A 89 -5.34 -21.19 -4.63
N ASN A 90 -4.55 -20.12 -4.54
CA ASN A 90 -3.93 -19.66 -3.29
C ASN A 90 -4.76 -18.61 -2.56
N GLN A 91 -5.99 -18.33 -3.02
CA GLN A 91 -6.89 -17.33 -2.40
C GLN A 91 -6.28 -15.93 -2.33
N ILE A 92 -5.50 -15.57 -3.35
CA ILE A 92 -4.87 -14.24 -3.47
C ILE A 92 -5.80 -13.35 -4.27
N GLU A 93 -6.24 -12.25 -3.66
CA GLU A 93 -7.01 -11.22 -4.34
C GLU A 93 -6.11 -10.17 -4.96
N LEU A 94 -6.46 -9.72 -6.16
CA LEU A 94 -5.65 -8.77 -6.91
C LEU A 94 -5.73 -7.36 -6.30
N ILE A 95 -4.62 -6.64 -6.36
CA ILE A 95 -4.50 -5.25 -5.93
C ILE A 95 -4.27 -4.39 -7.16
N ASP A 96 -5.07 -3.33 -7.31
CA ASP A 96 -5.12 -2.52 -8.53
C ASP A 96 -4.38 -1.19 -8.41
N LEU A 97 -4.20 -0.71 -7.18
CA LEU A 97 -3.58 0.57 -6.87
C LEU A 97 -2.75 0.46 -5.60
N VAL A 98 -1.55 1.00 -5.64
CA VAL A 98 -0.66 1.14 -4.47
C VAL A 98 -0.39 2.61 -4.24
N VAL A 99 -0.71 3.09 -3.05
CA VAL A 99 -0.38 4.45 -2.59
C VAL A 99 0.57 4.33 -1.41
N VAL A 100 1.84 4.53 -1.67
CA VAL A 100 2.91 4.38 -0.69
C VAL A 100 3.90 5.50 -0.85
N ASN A 101 4.09 6.30 0.19
CA ASN A 101 5.29 7.13 0.31
C ASN A 101 6.20 6.55 1.40
N LEU A 102 7.49 6.64 1.17
CA LEU A 102 8.49 5.97 1.99
C LEU A 102 8.71 6.68 3.33
N TYR A 103 9.30 5.99 4.29
CA TYR A 103 9.71 6.59 5.54
C TYR A 103 10.68 7.76 5.29
N PRO A 104 10.62 8.82 6.10
CA PRO A 104 11.41 10.04 5.90
C PRO A 104 12.87 9.84 6.33
N PHE A 105 13.60 8.93 5.65
CA PHE A 105 14.98 8.60 5.99
C PHE A 105 15.89 9.82 5.94
N LYS A 106 15.79 10.61 4.88
CA LYS A 106 16.61 11.82 4.70
C LYS A 106 16.37 12.82 5.82
N GLU A 107 15.13 13.07 6.16
CA GLU A 107 14.74 13.99 7.24
C GLU A 107 15.22 13.45 8.59
N THR A 108 15.15 12.15 8.81
CA THR A 108 15.61 11.51 10.04
C THR A 108 17.12 11.67 10.24
N ILE A 109 17.93 11.40 9.22
CA ILE A 109 19.39 11.52 9.34
C ILE A 109 19.89 12.96 9.44
N LEU A 110 19.05 13.93 9.08
CA LEU A 110 19.38 15.37 9.20
C LEU A 110 19.04 15.96 10.57
N LYS A 111 18.38 15.22 11.44
CA LYS A 111 18.10 15.66 12.82
C LYS A 111 19.37 15.73 13.63
N GLN A 112 19.49 16.75 14.49
CA GLN A 112 20.71 16.98 15.30
C GLN A 112 20.97 15.87 16.32
N ASP A 113 19.94 15.22 16.81
CA ASP A 113 19.97 14.20 17.86
C ASP A 113 19.81 12.77 17.32
N VAL A 114 19.91 12.59 16.00
CA VAL A 114 19.77 11.28 15.39
C VAL A 114 20.91 10.35 15.83
N THR A 115 20.54 9.14 16.25
CA THR A 115 21.50 8.09 16.53
C THR A 115 21.66 7.18 15.29
N TYR A 116 22.74 6.39 15.27
CA TYR A 116 22.90 5.35 14.23
C TYR A 116 21.73 4.35 14.25
N ALA A 117 21.27 3.98 15.44
CA ALA A 117 20.12 3.09 15.60
C ALA A 117 18.84 3.70 15.02
N ASP A 118 18.60 5.00 15.23
CA ASP A 118 17.45 5.71 14.65
C ASP A 118 17.52 5.71 13.11
N ALA A 119 18.68 5.96 12.54
CA ALA A 119 18.89 5.93 11.11
C ALA A 119 18.62 4.55 10.53
N VAL A 120 19.12 3.49 11.16
CA VAL A 120 18.88 2.10 10.73
C VAL A 120 17.41 1.75 10.82
N GLU A 121 16.72 2.12 11.91
CA GLU A 121 15.30 1.81 12.10
C GLU A 121 14.41 2.48 11.04
N ASN A 122 14.83 3.61 10.47
CA ASN A 122 14.09 4.29 9.42
C ASN A 122 14.38 3.78 7.99
N ILE A 123 15.15 2.69 7.85
CA ILE A 123 15.26 1.99 6.56
C ILE A 123 13.95 1.27 6.27
N ASP A 124 13.26 1.70 5.23
CA ASP A 124 11.98 1.13 4.83
C ASP A 124 12.18 -0.12 3.98
N ILE A 125 11.57 -1.22 4.36
CA ILE A 125 11.65 -2.50 3.64
C ILE A 125 10.35 -2.77 2.87
N GLY A 126 9.20 -2.71 3.54
CA GLY A 126 7.92 -3.07 2.96
C GLY A 126 7.48 -2.11 1.86
N GLY A 127 7.60 -0.81 2.09
CA GLY A 127 7.24 0.22 1.12
C GLY A 127 7.99 0.09 -0.21
N PRO A 128 9.33 0.11 -0.22
CA PRO A 128 10.09 -0.10 -1.45
C PRO A 128 9.79 -1.42 -2.14
N SER A 129 9.59 -2.50 -1.40
CA SER A 129 9.26 -3.80 -1.96
C SER A 129 7.90 -3.77 -2.70
N MET A 130 6.89 -3.16 -2.11
CA MET A 130 5.58 -2.99 -2.76
C MET A 130 5.66 -2.11 -4.00
N LEU A 131 6.41 -1.00 -3.94
CA LEU A 131 6.62 -0.11 -5.08
C LEU A 131 7.29 -0.83 -6.24
N ARG A 132 8.31 -1.63 -5.97
CA ARG A 132 9.01 -2.41 -7.00
C ARG A 132 8.10 -3.47 -7.61
N SER A 133 7.32 -4.18 -6.80
CA SER A 133 6.35 -5.18 -7.29
C SER A 133 5.29 -4.54 -8.19
N ALA A 134 4.71 -3.44 -7.75
CA ALA A 134 3.71 -2.70 -8.53
C ALA A 134 4.30 -2.14 -9.83
N ALA A 135 5.50 -1.56 -9.78
CA ALA A 135 6.19 -1.05 -10.97
C ALA A 135 6.48 -2.15 -11.99
N LYS A 136 6.90 -3.33 -11.53
CA LYS A 136 7.13 -4.49 -12.41
C LYS A 136 5.85 -4.93 -13.14
N ASN A 137 4.70 -4.70 -12.54
CA ASN A 137 3.39 -5.04 -13.10
C ASN A 137 2.55 -3.79 -13.43
N HIS A 138 3.19 -2.71 -13.86
CA HIS A 138 2.53 -1.42 -14.11
C HIS A 138 1.44 -1.47 -15.19
N ALA A 139 1.45 -2.47 -16.05
CA ALA A 139 0.37 -2.71 -17.00
C ALA A 139 -0.98 -2.97 -16.33
N SER A 140 -0.97 -3.42 -15.08
CA SER A 140 -2.18 -3.78 -14.33
C SER A 140 -2.34 -3.01 -13.02
N VAL A 141 -1.26 -2.48 -12.46
CA VAL A 141 -1.24 -1.84 -11.14
C VAL A 141 -0.78 -0.39 -11.25
N THR A 142 -1.59 0.52 -10.74
CA THR A 142 -1.23 1.95 -10.64
C THR A 142 -0.44 2.19 -9.36
N VAL A 143 0.61 3.00 -9.45
CA VAL A 143 1.49 3.35 -8.32
C VAL A 143 1.45 4.85 -8.10
N VAL A 144 1.17 5.28 -6.87
CA VAL A 144 1.19 6.69 -6.48
C VAL A 144 2.09 6.85 -5.26
N VAL A 145 3.05 7.74 -5.35
CA VAL A 145 4.05 8.00 -4.30
C VAL A 145 3.88 9.38 -3.69
N ASP A 146 3.57 10.37 -4.50
CA ASP A 146 3.52 11.77 -4.08
C ASP A 146 2.06 12.26 -3.98
N PRO A 147 1.66 12.89 -2.84
CA PRO A 147 0.32 13.47 -2.70
C PRO A 147 -0.07 14.46 -3.80
N VAL A 148 0.88 15.13 -4.45
CA VAL A 148 0.59 16.06 -5.54
C VAL A 148 -0.06 15.38 -6.75
N ASP A 149 0.08 14.07 -6.88
CA ASP A 149 -0.46 13.29 -7.99
C ASP A 149 -1.88 12.75 -7.73
N TYR A 150 -2.41 12.91 -6.52
CA TYR A 150 -3.72 12.33 -6.16
C TYR A 150 -4.86 12.80 -7.05
N ASP A 151 -4.96 14.09 -7.32
CA ASP A 151 -6.04 14.65 -8.14
C ASP A 151 -5.95 14.18 -9.59
N VAL A 152 -4.74 14.09 -10.14
CA VAL A 152 -4.52 13.59 -11.51
C VAL A 152 -4.96 12.14 -11.62
N VAL A 153 -4.57 11.32 -10.66
CA VAL A 153 -4.94 9.89 -10.64
C VAL A 153 -6.45 9.72 -10.50
N LEU A 154 -7.09 10.45 -9.60
CA LEU A 154 -8.56 10.39 -9.43
C LEU A 154 -9.28 10.75 -10.72
N ASN A 155 -8.84 11.78 -11.43
CA ASN A 155 -9.45 12.20 -12.69
C ASN A 155 -9.35 11.11 -13.78
N GLU A 156 -8.30 10.31 -13.75
CA GLU A 156 -8.12 9.20 -14.69
C GLU A 156 -8.92 7.94 -14.31
N LEU A 157 -9.29 7.81 -13.02
CA LEU A 157 -10.07 6.66 -12.54
C LEU A 157 -11.58 6.81 -12.73
N VAL A 158 -12.05 8.00 -12.98
CA VAL A 158 -13.50 8.32 -13.13
C VAL A 158 -14.07 7.85 -14.48
#